data_5671fff4f8eab7697ec1ea9fbae8b1c1
#
_entry.id   5671fff4f8eab7697ec1ea9fbae8b1c1
#
_cell.length_a   1.000
_cell.length_b   1.000
_cell.length_c   1.000
_cell.angle_alpha   90.00
_cell.angle_beta   90.00
_cell.angle_gamma   90.00
#
_symmetry.space_group_name_H-M   'P 1'
#
loop_
_entity.id
_entity.type
_entity.pdbx_description
1 polymer ?
#
loop_
_entity_poly.entity_id
_entity_poly.type
_entity_poly.pdbx_seq_one_letter_code
_entity_poly.pdbx_strand_id
1 'polypeptide(L)'
;MTATFASEQTPTRKKAMSNDFALCPECGSKKIQFVQDKKWTCPDCGFDLYCNVAAAVGLIICSPAGDVLFETRAKEPRKGFLALPGGFCNPDESAESAANRECFEEIGFNVDGAPIKYVASFPNTYPYKNFVYKTCDLFFEARLSQEEADGLLQNLAADAKEVSGVCLKKVASQADIDALPLAFDSAKKALAAWLAQKEN
;
A
#
# COMPACT_ATOMS: atom_id res chain seq x y z
N MET A 1 59.87 16.75 7.49
CA MET A 1 59.02 15.54 7.55
C MET A 1 57.72 15.95 8.16
N THR A 2 56.72 16.24 7.34
CA THR A 2 55.39 16.70 7.74
C THR A 2 54.46 15.50 7.62
N ALA A 3 53.97 15.02 8.74
CA ALA A 3 52.99 13.92 8.79
C ALA A 3 51.60 14.49 8.53
N THR A 4 50.99 14.05 7.42
CA THR A 4 49.60 14.38 7.05
C THR A 4 48.68 13.41 7.79
N PHE A 5 47.90 13.94 8.72
CA PHE A 5 46.81 13.19 9.34
C PHE A 5 45.63 13.09 8.36
N ALA A 6 45.39 11.89 7.88
CA ALA A 6 44.16 11.58 7.16
C ALA A 6 42.98 11.53 8.17
N SER A 7 42.01 12.42 7.99
CA SER A 7 40.76 12.39 8.76
C SER A 7 39.91 11.20 8.30
N GLU A 8 39.81 10.17 9.13
CA GLU A 8 38.82 9.11 8.99
C GLU A 8 37.40 9.72 9.11
N GLN A 9 36.74 9.84 8.00
CA GLN A 9 35.33 10.16 7.98
C GLN A 9 34.57 8.93 8.49
N THR A 10 34.10 9.00 9.72
CA THR A 10 33.16 8.05 10.29
C THR A 10 31.88 8.04 9.37
N PRO A 11 31.47 6.89 8.85
CA PRO A 11 30.26 6.85 8.01
C PRO A 11 29.07 7.29 8.87
N THR A 12 28.44 8.40 8.50
CA THR A 12 27.17 8.84 9.07
C THR A 12 26.16 7.73 8.87
N ARG A 13 25.88 7.00 9.94
CA ARG A 13 24.83 6.01 10.02
C ARG A 13 23.54 6.69 9.57
N LYS A 14 23.09 6.46 8.33
CA LYS A 14 21.75 6.81 7.90
C LYS A 14 20.85 6.24 8.98
N LYS A 15 20.06 7.10 9.64
CA LYS A 15 19.06 6.69 10.61
C LYS A 15 18.07 5.80 9.86
N ALA A 16 18.38 4.50 9.83
CA ALA A 16 17.49 3.50 9.30
C ALA A 16 16.21 3.67 10.12
N MET A 17 15.07 3.79 9.46
CA MET A 17 13.79 3.63 10.14
C MET A 17 13.78 2.15 10.55
N SER A 18 14.25 1.88 11.75
CA SER A 18 14.47 0.53 12.20
C SER A 18 13.28 0.09 13.03
N ASN A 19 12.64 -0.97 12.58
CA ASN A 19 11.73 -1.74 13.40
C ASN A 19 12.53 -2.57 14.43
N ASP A 20 13.63 -2.03 14.97
CA ASP A 20 14.54 -2.78 15.82
C ASP A 20 13.94 -3.02 17.20
N PHE A 21 13.95 -4.26 17.63
CA PHE A 21 13.69 -4.59 19.02
C PHE A 21 14.87 -4.17 19.89
N ALA A 22 14.60 -3.42 20.96
CA ALA A 22 15.60 -3.09 21.99
C ALA A 22 15.88 -4.27 22.92
N LEU A 23 14.89 -5.14 23.09
CA LEU A 23 14.91 -6.32 23.96
C LEU A 23 14.26 -7.49 23.24
N CYS A 24 14.75 -8.70 23.49
CA CYS A 24 14.12 -9.93 23.02
C CYS A 24 12.72 -10.07 23.64
N PRO A 25 11.65 -10.26 22.84
CA PRO A 25 10.28 -10.42 23.37
C PRO A 25 10.11 -11.65 24.26
N GLU A 26 10.94 -12.68 24.07
CA GLU A 26 10.85 -13.95 24.82
C GLU A 26 11.59 -13.88 26.16
N CYS A 27 12.88 -13.46 26.16
CA CYS A 27 13.73 -13.55 27.35
C CYS A 27 14.22 -12.20 27.90
N GLY A 28 13.86 -11.08 27.27
CA GLY A 28 14.29 -9.74 27.68
C GLY A 28 15.77 -9.42 27.40
N SER A 29 16.51 -10.29 26.72
CA SER A 29 17.91 -10.04 26.40
C SER A 29 18.09 -8.85 25.46
N LYS A 30 19.15 -8.05 25.69
CA LYS A 30 19.59 -6.97 24.79
C LYS A 30 20.38 -7.47 23.56
N LYS A 31 20.65 -8.77 23.45
CA LYS A 31 21.47 -9.35 22.37
C LYS A 31 20.65 -9.71 21.13
N ILE A 32 19.34 -9.37 21.11
CA ILE A 32 18.53 -9.57 19.90
C ILE A 32 19.11 -8.77 18.73
N GLN A 33 19.15 -9.38 17.55
CA GLN A 33 19.75 -8.82 16.34
C GLN A 33 18.83 -9.03 15.14
N PHE A 34 18.76 -8.03 14.26
CA PHE A 34 18.14 -8.19 12.95
C PHE A 34 19.18 -8.70 11.96
N VAL A 35 18.96 -9.89 11.41
CA VAL A 35 19.95 -10.58 10.56
C VAL A 35 19.43 -10.79 9.15
N GLN A 36 20.32 -10.63 8.16
CA GLN A 36 20.07 -10.87 6.73
C GLN A 36 18.88 -10.07 6.16
N ASP A 37 18.50 -8.95 6.78
CA ASP A 37 17.33 -8.15 6.42
C ASP A 37 16.00 -8.98 6.40
N LYS A 38 15.94 -10.08 7.18
CA LYS A 38 14.84 -11.03 7.14
C LYS A 38 14.21 -11.36 8.48
N LYS A 39 15.01 -11.42 9.55
CA LYS A 39 14.51 -11.85 10.86
C LYS A 39 15.29 -11.27 12.02
N TRP A 40 14.62 -11.19 13.17
CA TRP A 40 15.26 -10.97 14.46
C TRP A 40 15.61 -12.32 15.07
N THR A 41 16.82 -12.46 15.60
CA THR A 41 17.28 -13.66 16.31
C THR A 41 17.88 -13.27 17.64
N CYS A 42 17.65 -14.05 18.68
CA CYS A 42 18.23 -13.88 20.01
C CYS A 42 19.16 -15.04 20.32
N PRO A 43 20.49 -14.79 20.47
CA PRO A 43 21.44 -15.87 20.76
C PRO A 43 21.31 -16.46 22.18
N ASP A 44 20.64 -15.74 23.10
CA ASP A 44 20.52 -16.20 24.49
C ASP A 44 19.39 -17.23 24.69
N CYS A 45 18.30 -17.16 23.91
CA CYS A 45 17.17 -18.09 24.04
C CYS A 45 16.77 -18.81 22.76
N GLY A 46 17.38 -18.46 21.61
CA GLY A 46 17.03 -19.05 20.33
C GLY A 46 15.75 -18.48 19.69
N PHE A 47 15.19 -17.40 20.24
CA PHE A 47 14.02 -16.73 19.63
C PHE A 47 14.33 -16.27 18.22
N ASP A 48 13.43 -16.62 17.29
CA ASP A 48 13.45 -16.16 15.89
C ASP A 48 12.09 -15.57 15.50
N LEU A 49 12.08 -14.34 14.97
CA LEU A 49 10.88 -13.71 14.41
C LEU A 49 11.18 -13.20 12.99
N TYR A 50 10.50 -13.76 12.01
CA TYR A 50 10.65 -13.32 10.62
C TYR A 50 9.93 -12.00 10.37
N CYS A 51 10.59 -11.09 9.65
CA CYS A 51 9.99 -9.86 9.16
C CYS A 51 9.15 -10.16 7.90
N ASN A 52 7.95 -10.71 8.11
CA ASN A 52 7.04 -11.00 7.02
C ASN A 52 6.45 -9.71 6.44
N VAL A 53 6.15 -9.72 5.15
CA VAL A 53 5.43 -8.62 4.52
C VAL A 53 3.98 -8.62 4.98
N ALA A 54 3.40 -7.44 5.19
CA ALA A 54 1.97 -7.30 5.41
C ALA A 54 1.25 -7.38 4.06
N ALA A 55 0.11 -8.05 4.00
CA ALA A 55 -0.78 -8.02 2.85
C ALA A 55 -1.61 -6.72 2.88
N ALA A 56 -1.70 -6.05 1.74
CA ALA A 56 -2.56 -4.91 1.53
C ALA A 56 -3.29 -5.06 0.19
N VAL A 57 -4.43 -4.44 0.04
CA VAL A 57 -5.26 -4.51 -1.17
C VAL A 57 -5.52 -3.13 -1.74
N GLY A 58 -5.76 -3.07 -3.06
CA GLY A 58 -6.24 -1.90 -3.75
C GLY A 58 -7.23 -2.30 -4.83
N LEU A 59 -8.32 -1.53 -4.98
CA LEU A 59 -9.39 -1.83 -5.90
C LEU A 59 -9.45 -0.80 -7.03
N ILE A 60 -9.30 -1.26 -8.27
CA ILE A 60 -9.50 -0.47 -9.50
C ILE A 60 -10.96 -0.56 -9.86
N ILE A 61 -11.76 0.41 -9.42
CA ILE A 61 -13.18 0.52 -9.77
C ILE A 61 -13.26 1.31 -11.08
N CYS A 62 -13.70 0.65 -12.16
CA CYS A 62 -13.68 1.27 -13.47
C CYS A 62 -15.04 1.25 -14.16
N SER A 63 -15.38 2.37 -14.84
CA SER A 63 -16.55 2.50 -15.69
C SER A 63 -16.35 1.80 -17.04
N PRO A 64 -17.42 1.51 -17.80
CA PRO A 64 -17.32 1.02 -19.17
C PRO A 64 -16.53 1.98 -20.08
N ALA A 65 -16.58 3.29 -19.79
CA ALA A 65 -15.84 4.31 -20.53
C ALA A 65 -14.33 4.35 -20.19
N GLY A 66 -13.88 3.59 -19.17
CA GLY A 66 -12.49 3.53 -18.73
C GLY A 66 -12.09 4.63 -17.75
N ASP A 67 -13.07 5.29 -17.11
CA ASP A 67 -12.81 6.16 -15.99
C ASP A 67 -12.59 5.30 -14.74
N VAL A 68 -11.58 5.64 -13.95
CA VAL A 68 -11.22 4.96 -12.71
C VAL A 68 -11.54 5.87 -11.53
N LEU A 69 -12.11 5.29 -10.48
CA LEU A 69 -12.38 5.97 -9.23
C LEU A 69 -11.10 6.07 -8.40
N PHE A 70 -10.85 7.28 -7.90
CA PHE A 70 -9.77 7.57 -6.96
C PHE A 70 -10.35 8.30 -5.76
N GLU A 71 -9.77 8.03 -4.61
CA GLU A 71 -9.95 8.80 -3.41
C GLU A 71 -8.79 9.78 -3.19
N THR A 72 -9.04 10.87 -2.47
CA THR A 72 -8.01 11.78 -1.98
C THR A 72 -7.75 11.48 -0.51
N ARG A 73 -6.53 11.11 -0.16
CA ARG A 73 -6.15 10.73 1.21
C ARG A 73 -6.31 11.90 2.19
N ALA A 74 -7.04 11.67 3.29
CA ALA A 74 -7.22 12.67 4.35
C ALA A 74 -6.11 12.61 5.41
N LYS A 75 -5.34 11.51 5.48
CA LYS A 75 -4.32 11.25 6.51
C LYS A 75 -2.93 10.93 5.94
N GLU A 76 -1.91 11.08 6.77
CA GLU A 76 -0.55 10.61 6.44
C GLU A 76 -0.48 9.06 6.48
N PRO A 77 0.45 8.47 5.71
CA PRO A 77 1.37 9.10 4.77
C PRO A 77 0.68 9.57 3.49
N ARG A 78 1.27 10.59 2.85
CA ARG A 78 0.82 11.10 1.55
C ARG A 78 -0.59 11.75 1.56
N LYS A 79 -0.93 12.46 2.63
CA LYS A 79 -2.16 13.28 2.68
C LYS A 79 -2.26 14.20 1.45
N GLY A 80 -3.46 14.27 0.85
CA GLY A 80 -3.75 15.09 -0.33
C GLY A 80 -3.40 14.43 -1.67
N PHE A 81 -2.75 13.28 -1.67
CA PHE A 81 -2.49 12.51 -2.88
C PHE A 81 -3.67 11.59 -3.20
N LEU A 82 -3.77 11.19 -4.47
CA LEU A 82 -4.77 10.21 -4.92
C LEU A 82 -4.34 8.79 -4.53
N ALA A 83 -5.31 7.96 -4.18
CA ALA A 83 -5.15 6.54 -3.96
C ALA A 83 -6.30 5.77 -4.62
N LEU A 84 -6.09 4.48 -4.84
CA LEU A 84 -7.17 3.54 -5.09
C LEU A 84 -7.76 3.15 -3.73
N PRO A 85 -9.09 2.92 -3.61
CA PRO A 85 -9.68 2.39 -2.39
C PRO A 85 -8.98 1.12 -1.95
N GLY A 86 -8.67 1.00 -0.66
CA GLY A 86 -8.00 -0.18 -0.13
C GLY A 86 -7.10 0.09 1.07
N GLY A 87 -6.70 -1.01 1.73
CA GLY A 87 -5.93 -0.96 2.96
C GLY A 87 -5.30 -2.30 3.32
N PHE A 88 -5.01 -2.52 4.59
CA PHE A 88 -4.41 -3.75 5.08
C PHE A 88 -5.45 -4.87 5.19
N CYS A 89 -5.05 -6.08 4.79
CA CYS A 89 -5.83 -7.28 5.13
C CYS A 89 -5.81 -7.50 6.64
N ASN A 90 -6.97 -7.85 7.20
CA ASN A 90 -7.05 -8.34 8.57
C ASN A 90 -6.59 -9.79 8.66
N PRO A 91 -6.18 -10.30 9.87
CA PRO A 91 -6.05 -11.73 10.09
C PRO A 91 -7.36 -12.44 9.72
N ASP A 92 -7.26 -13.61 9.12
CA ASP A 92 -8.40 -14.49 8.81
C ASP A 92 -9.37 -13.97 7.73
N GLU A 93 -8.99 -12.95 6.94
CA GLU A 93 -9.77 -12.56 5.76
C GLU A 93 -9.00 -12.82 4.45
N SER A 94 -9.72 -13.12 3.36
CA SER A 94 -9.13 -13.18 2.03
C SER A 94 -8.84 -11.78 1.49
N ALA A 95 -7.93 -11.68 0.51
CA ALA A 95 -7.62 -10.41 -0.13
C ALA A 95 -8.85 -9.82 -0.84
N GLU A 96 -9.72 -10.66 -1.41
CA GLU A 96 -10.97 -10.25 -2.02
C GLU A 96 -11.94 -9.66 -0.98
N SER A 97 -12.07 -10.32 0.19
CA SER A 97 -12.89 -9.81 1.29
C SER A 97 -12.36 -8.50 1.83
N ALA A 98 -11.03 -8.38 1.98
CA ALA A 98 -10.39 -7.15 2.39
C ALA A 98 -10.67 -6.00 1.41
N ALA A 99 -10.58 -6.25 0.09
CA ALA A 99 -10.86 -5.24 -0.93
C ALA A 99 -12.30 -4.73 -0.86
N ASN A 100 -13.28 -5.62 -0.65
CA ASN A 100 -14.68 -5.24 -0.49
C ASN A 100 -14.90 -4.44 0.80
N ARG A 101 -14.35 -4.90 1.93
CA ARG A 101 -14.48 -4.24 3.23
C ARG A 101 -13.89 -2.84 3.19
N GLU A 102 -12.64 -2.69 2.74
CA GLU A 102 -11.96 -1.39 2.67
C GLU A 102 -12.74 -0.41 1.77
N CYS A 103 -13.18 -0.87 0.59
CA CYS A 103 -13.98 -0.06 -0.32
C CYS A 103 -15.27 0.44 0.36
N PHE A 104 -15.96 -0.43 1.10
CA PHE A 104 -17.17 -0.04 1.82
C PHE A 104 -16.86 0.91 2.99
N GLU A 105 -15.80 0.65 3.77
CA GLU A 105 -15.40 1.49 4.91
C GLU A 105 -14.95 2.89 4.47
N GLU A 106 -14.18 2.99 3.39
CA GLU A 106 -13.60 4.24 2.94
C GLU A 106 -14.59 5.12 2.15
N ILE A 107 -15.36 4.53 1.25
CA ILE A 107 -16.22 5.27 0.31
C ILE A 107 -17.69 4.87 0.32
N GLY A 108 -18.10 3.91 1.14
CA GLY A 108 -19.47 3.45 1.24
C GLY A 108 -19.96 2.65 0.01
N PHE A 109 -19.04 2.24 -0.87
CA PHE A 109 -19.36 1.49 -2.07
C PHE A 109 -19.22 -0.01 -1.83
N ASN A 110 -20.32 -0.74 -2.02
CA ASN A 110 -20.34 -2.18 -1.91
C ASN A 110 -20.19 -2.81 -3.30
N VAL A 111 -19.13 -3.59 -3.47
CA VAL A 111 -18.91 -4.38 -4.69
C VAL A 111 -19.41 -5.82 -4.55
N ASP A 112 -20.23 -6.12 -3.51
CA ASP A 112 -20.83 -7.43 -3.31
C ASP A 112 -21.72 -7.81 -4.50
N GLY A 113 -21.35 -8.93 -5.15
CA GLY A 113 -22.05 -9.43 -6.34
C GLY A 113 -21.39 -9.09 -7.67
N ALA A 114 -20.50 -8.10 -7.74
CA ALA A 114 -19.63 -7.93 -8.90
C ALA A 114 -18.38 -8.81 -8.73
N PRO A 115 -18.04 -9.67 -9.69
CA PRO A 115 -16.79 -10.43 -9.60
C PRO A 115 -15.61 -9.48 -9.65
N ILE A 116 -14.86 -9.40 -8.55
CA ILE A 116 -13.58 -8.73 -8.57
C ILE A 116 -12.53 -9.65 -9.20
N LYS A 117 -11.73 -9.10 -10.11
CA LYS A 117 -10.71 -9.83 -10.84
C LYS A 117 -9.33 -9.41 -10.37
N TYR A 118 -8.48 -10.37 -9.99
CA TYR A 118 -7.08 -10.10 -9.68
C TYR A 118 -6.35 -9.51 -10.89
N VAL A 119 -5.61 -8.43 -10.66
CA VAL A 119 -4.82 -7.73 -11.68
C VAL A 119 -3.34 -8.06 -11.54
N ALA A 120 -2.75 -7.70 -10.41
CA ALA A 120 -1.31 -7.89 -10.15
C ALA A 120 -1.01 -7.65 -8.67
N SER A 121 0.23 -7.96 -8.26
CA SER A 121 0.75 -7.57 -6.95
C SER A 121 2.13 -6.92 -7.08
N PHE A 122 2.39 -5.96 -6.19
CA PHE A 122 3.66 -5.24 -6.17
C PHE A 122 4.15 -5.03 -4.74
N PRO A 123 5.48 -5.11 -4.52
CA PRO A 123 6.06 -4.75 -3.24
C PRO A 123 5.93 -3.23 -3.02
N ASN A 124 5.65 -2.86 -1.77
CA ASN A 124 5.59 -1.46 -1.38
C ASN A 124 6.28 -1.25 -0.02
N THR A 125 6.52 0.00 0.32
CA THR A 125 7.06 0.43 1.61
C THR A 125 6.14 1.48 2.20
N TYR A 126 5.48 1.11 3.30
CA TYR A 126 4.50 1.94 3.94
C TYR A 126 5.01 2.44 5.31
N PRO A 127 5.44 3.71 5.41
CA PRO A 127 5.82 4.31 6.68
C PRO A 127 4.58 4.64 7.50
N TYR A 128 4.49 4.09 8.71
CA TYR A 128 3.40 4.39 9.63
C TYR A 128 3.93 4.67 11.03
N LYS A 129 3.76 5.89 11.50
CA LYS A 129 4.33 6.38 12.77
C LYS A 129 5.85 6.11 12.81
N ASN A 130 6.31 5.26 13.75
CA ASN A 130 7.71 4.91 13.92
C ASN A 130 8.11 3.60 13.22
N PHE A 131 7.17 2.97 12.50
CA PHE A 131 7.39 1.69 11.81
C PHE A 131 7.42 1.87 10.30
N VAL A 132 8.16 0.98 9.65
CA VAL A 132 8.15 0.85 8.19
C VAL A 132 7.66 -0.55 7.85
N TYR A 133 6.43 -0.61 7.35
CA TYR A 133 5.91 -1.87 6.83
C TYR A 133 6.46 -2.13 5.44
N LYS A 134 6.89 -3.34 5.21
CA LYS A 134 7.03 -3.91 3.87
C LYS A 134 5.72 -4.61 3.55
N THR A 135 5.10 -4.22 2.44
CA THR A 135 3.81 -4.76 2.03
C THR A 135 3.92 -5.50 0.72
N CYS A 136 3.02 -6.44 0.51
CA CYS A 136 2.67 -6.98 -0.78
C CYS A 136 1.27 -6.45 -1.09
N ASP A 137 1.22 -5.44 -1.96
CA ASP A 137 -0.04 -4.81 -2.36
C ASP A 137 -0.65 -5.63 -3.50
N LEU A 138 -1.83 -6.20 -3.26
CA LEU A 138 -2.60 -6.99 -4.23
C LEU A 138 -3.69 -6.10 -4.83
N PHE A 139 -3.75 -6.05 -6.15
CA PHE A 139 -4.71 -5.20 -6.85
C PHE A 139 -5.76 -6.01 -7.59
N PHE A 140 -6.98 -5.55 -7.46
CA PHE A 140 -8.16 -6.15 -8.10
C PHE A 140 -8.87 -5.12 -8.97
N GLU A 141 -9.61 -5.58 -9.98
CA GLU A 141 -10.50 -4.79 -10.81
C GLU A 141 -11.95 -5.09 -10.43
N ALA A 142 -12.76 -4.04 -10.28
CA ALA A 142 -14.20 -4.11 -10.24
C ALA A 142 -14.76 -3.29 -11.41
N ARG A 143 -15.47 -3.94 -12.32
CA ARG A 143 -16.09 -3.29 -13.47
C ARG A 143 -17.54 -2.93 -13.16
N LEU A 144 -17.85 -1.65 -13.30
CA LEU A 144 -19.20 -1.14 -13.15
C LEU A 144 -20.00 -1.35 -14.43
N SER A 145 -21.30 -1.55 -14.28
CA SER A 145 -22.26 -1.30 -15.34
C SER A 145 -22.37 0.20 -15.64
N GLN A 146 -23.00 0.57 -16.75
CA GLN A 146 -23.21 2.00 -17.06
C GLN A 146 -24.10 2.67 -16.02
N GLU A 147 -25.14 1.99 -15.54
CA GLU A 147 -26.05 2.51 -14.50
C GLU A 147 -25.31 2.79 -13.18
N GLU A 148 -24.48 1.85 -12.72
CA GLU A 148 -23.65 2.04 -11.52
C GLU A 148 -22.65 3.19 -11.71
N ALA A 149 -22.02 3.29 -12.87
CA ALA A 149 -21.07 4.36 -13.16
C ALA A 149 -21.74 5.75 -13.16
N ASP A 150 -22.93 5.87 -13.73
CA ASP A 150 -23.68 7.13 -13.81
C ASP A 150 -24.13 7.62 -12.42
N GLY A 151 -24.44 6.69 -11.52
CA GLY A 151 -24.85 6.98 -10.14
C GLY A 151 -23.71 7.02 -9.12
N LEU A 152 -22.50 6.61 -9.50
CA LEU A 152 -21.41 6.31 -8.55
C LEU A 152 -21.14 7.44 -7.58
N LEU A 153 -20.77 8.63 -8.09
CA LEU A 153 -20.36 9.76 -7.24
C LEU A 153 -21.51 10.33 -6.36
N GLN A 154 -22.76 10.07 -6.73
CA GLN A 154 -23.93 10.53 -5.98
C GLN A 154 -24.25 9.62 -4.79
N ASN A 155 -23.83 8.37 -4.84
CA ASN A 155 -24.17 7.33 -3.87
C ASN A 155 -23.01 7.02 -2.90
N LEU A 156 -21.83 7.68 -3.03
CA LEU A 156 -20.69 7.44 -2.16
C LEU A 156 -20.87 8.13 -0.81
N ALA A 157 -20.46 7.43 0.24
CA ALA A 157 -20.43 7.95 1.62
C ALA A 157 -19.00 7.81 2.18
N ALA A 158 -18.14 8.77 1.81
CA ALA A 158 -16.73 8.74 2.22
C ALA A 158 -16.55 8.93 3.72
N ASP A 159 -15.71 8.11 4.36
CA ASP A 159 -15.26 8.39 5.73
C ASP A 159 -14.29 9.58 5.73
N ALA A 160 -14.76 10.72 6.21
CA ALA A 160 -14.01 11.97 6.24
C ALA A 160 -12.69 11.89 7.05
N LYS A 161 -12.48 10.87 7.87
CA LYS A 161 -11.22 10.64 8.58
C LYS A 161 -10.14 10.05 7.68
N GLU A 162 -10.52 9.31 6.65
CA GLU A 162 -9.62 8.61 5.74
C GLU A 162 -9.59 9.25 4.35
N VAL A 163 -10.72 9.72 3.87
CA VAL A 163 -10.94 10.21 2.51
C VAL A 163 -11.47 11.64 2.54
N SER A 164 -10.74 12.58 1.96
CA SER A 164 -11.14 14.00 1.86
C SER A 164 -11.88 14.33 0.57
N GLY A 165 -11.93 13.41 -0.38
CA GLY A 165 -12.66 13.58 -1.64
C GLY A 165 -12.54 12.35 -2.51
N VAL A 166 -13.48 12.22 -3.44
CA VAL A 166 -13.52 11.13 -4.42
C VAL A 166 -13.65 11.73 -5.81
N CYS A 167 -12.98 11.17 -6.80
CA CYS A 167 -13.07 11.62 -8.18
C CYS A 167 -12.91 10.48 -9.19
N LEU A 168 -13.48 10.67 -10.37
CA LEU A 168 -13.24 9.83 -11.53
C LEU A 168 -12.18 10.47 -12.42
N LYS A 169 -11.24 9.67 -12.92
CA LYS A 169 -10.21 10.10 -13.87
C LYS A 169 -10.11 9.10 -15.00
N LYS A 170 -9.98 9.61 -16.22
CA LYS A 170 -9.69 8.79 -17.39
C LYS A 170 -8.32 8.15 -17.25
N VAL A 171 -8.26 6.83 -17.46
CA VAL A 171 -7.02 6.06 -17.47
C VAL A 171 -7.04 5.18 -18.72
N ALA A 172 -6.53 5.70 -19.83
CA ALA A 172 -6.51 5.04 -21.13
C ALA A 172 -5.10 4.83 -21.66
N SER A 173 -4.09 5.45 -21.04
CA SER A 173 -2.70 5.40 -21.48
C SER A 173 -1.72 5.52 -20.32
N GLN A 174 -0.45 5.18 -20.57
CA GLN A 174 0.63 5.41 -19.59
C GLN A 174 0.77 6.90 -19.25
N ALA A 175 0.54 7.80 -20.20
CA ALA A 175 0.61 9.24 -19.95
C ALA A 175 -0.46 9.71 -18.95
N ASP A 176 -1.66 9.12 -18.98
CA ASP A 176 -2.71 9.43 -17.99
C ASP A 176 -2.26 9.00 -16.59
N ILE A 177 -1.65 7.81 -16.46
CA ILE A 177 -1.13 7.32 -15.18
C ILE A 177 -0.03 8.23 -14.64
N ASP A 178 0.90 8.66 -15.49
CA ASP A 178 2.04 9.50 -15.11
C ASP A 178 1.59 10.88 -14.64
N ALA A 179 0.48 11.39 -15.17
CA ALA A 179 -0.13 12.67 -14.77
C ALA A 179 -0.85 12.61 -13.41
N LEU A 180 -1.18 11.42 -12.90
CA LEU A 180 -1.89 11.29 -11.63
C LEU A 180 -0.94 11.48 -10.43
N PRO A 181 -1.29 12.33 -9.45
CA PRO A 181 -0.53 12.47 -8.21
C PRO A 181 -0.82 11.30 -7.25
N LEU A 182 -0.45 10.08 -7.66
CA LEU A 182 -0.70 8.89 -6.85
C LEU A 182 0.23 8.80 -5.65
N ALA A 183 -0.33 8.37 -4.52
CA ALA A 183 0.36 8.27 -3.24
C ALA A 183 1.49 7.22 -3.26
N PHE A 184 1.29 6.12 -4.00
CA PHE A 184 2.18 4.95 -3.97
C PHE A 184 2.52 4.47 -5.38
N ASP A 185 3.78 4.08 -5.57
CA ASP A 185 4.26 3.56 -6.85
C ASP A 185 3.66 2.19 -7.20
N SER A 186 3.24 1.41 -6.19
CA SER A 186 2.52 0.15 -6.40
C SER A 186 1.21 0.37 -7.17
N ALA A 187 0.45 1.43 -6.86
CA ALA A 187 -0.78 1.77 -7.57
C ALA A 187 -0.51 2.19 -9.03
N LYS A 188 0.59 2.94 -9.30
CA LYS A 188 0.99 3.26 -10.68
C LYS A 188 1.28 2.01 -11.51
N LYS A 189 2.04 1.08 -10.92
CA LYS A 189 2.36 -0.21 -11.56
C LYS A 189 1.12 -1.06 -11.77
N ALA A 190 0.18 -1.04 -10.82
CA ALA A 190 -1.07 -1.78 -10.93
C ALA A 190 -1.93 -1.26 -12.08
N LEU A 191 -2.08 0.07 -12.22
CA LEU A 191 -2.81 0.67 -13.33
C LEU A 191 -2.15 0.36 -14.69
N ALA A 192 -0.82 0.37 -14.77
CA ALA A 192 -0.10 -0.01 -15.98
C ALA A 192 -0.34 -1.49 -16.35
N ALA A 193 -0.28 -2.39 -15.36
CA ALA A 193 -0.58 -3.81 -15.56
C ALA A 193 -2.05 -4.04 -15.97
N TRP A 194 -2.97 -3.27 -15.40
CA TRP A 194 -4.39 -3.31 -15.74
C TRP A 194 -4.64 -2.86 -17.19
N LEU A 195 -4.01 -1.77 -17.65
CA LEU A 195 -4.10 -1.33 -19.04
C LEU A 195 -3.59 -2.39 -20.00
N ALA A 196 -2.42 -2.97 -19.71
CA ALA A 196 -1.83 -4.01 -20.55
C ALA A 196 -2.72 -5.27 -20.68
N GLN A 197 -3.57 -5.56 -19.69
CA GLN A 197 -4.53 -6.67 -19.76
C GLN A 197 -5.76 -6.37 -20.62
N LYS A 198 -6.04 -5.09 -20.93
CA LYS A 198 -7.14 -4.70 -21.82
C LYS A 198 -6.78 -4.77 -23.30
N GLU A 199 -5.50 -4.71 -23.60
CA GLU A 199 -4.98 -4.73 -24.98
C GLU A 199 -4.81 -6.17 -25.54
N ASN A 200 -4.95 -7.19 -24.67
CA ASN A 200 -4.89 -8.62 -25.01
C ASN A 200 -6.28 -9.26 -24.97
#